data_20627e17a827b86e84a3da1330b83597
#
_entry.id   20627e17a827b86e84a3da1330b83597
#
_cell.length_a   1.000
_cell.length_b   1.000
_cell.length_c   1.000
_cell.angle_alpha   90.00
_cell.angle_beta   90.00
_cell.angle_gamma   90.00
#
_symmetry.space_group_name_H-M   'P 1'
#
loop_
_entity.id
_entity.type
_entity.pdbx_description
1 polymer ?
#
loop_
_entity_poly.entity_id
_entity_poly.type
_entity_poly.pdbx_seq_one_letter_code
_entity_poly.pdbx_strand_id
1 'polypeptide(L)'
;MKNLYLKRVSLYEELLNCIKRESDNLINQDIKGIWSSLDEKKEILEAIEENNRSFPENYTVSPVPTDISRNDKNLIMDFKRKLMDLKQEIGTRINENISFINETLTFINDVFNTITNSDKKPDTYGRGQKSRNGTSNLIYHNEV
;
A
#
# COMPACT_ATOMS: atom_id res chain seq x y z
N MET A 1 8.62 7.13 27.74
CA MET A 1 7.41 7.32 26.93
C MET A 1 7.62 8.26 25.73
N LYS A 2 8.11 9.47 25.93
CA LYS A 2 8.45 10.40 24.84
C LYS A 2 9.29 9.74 23.74
N ASN A 3 10.31 8.97 24.09
CA ASN A 3 11.18 8.28 23.15
C ASN A 3 10.44 7.21 22.31
N LEU A 4 9.45 6.53 22.90
CA LEU A 4 8.63 5.55 22.17
C LEU A 4 7.75 6.23 21.11
N TYR A 5 7.16 7.39 21.43
CA TYR A 5 6.40 8.17 20.46
C TYR A 5 7.29 8.73 19.35
N LEU A 6 8.47 9.27 19.70
CA LEU A 6 9.44 9.75 18.70
C LEU A 6 9.86 8.62 17.75
N LYS A 7 10.19 7.45 18.30
CA LYS A 7 10.53 6.28 17.50
C LYS A 7 9.38 5.86 16.59
N ARG A 8 8.14 5.87 17.11
CA ARG A 8 6.94 5.56 16.32
C ARG A 8 6.78 6.52 15.14
N VAL A 9 6.87 7.83 15.37
CA VAL A 9 6.76 8.83 14.31
C VAL A 9 7.85 8.62 13.26
N SER A 10 9.11 8.41 13.69
CA SER A 10 10.23 8.14 12.77
C SER A 10 9.98 6.91 11.90
N LEU A 11 9.49 5.80 12.46
CA LEU A 11 9.19 4.59 11.71
C LEU A 11 8.08 4.80 10.67
N TYR A 12 7.05 5.58 10.98
CA TYR A 12 6.01 5.91 10.01
C TYR A 12 6.51 6.88 8.92
N GLU A 13 7.42 7.80 9.25
CA GLU A 13 8.11 8.64 8.25
C GLU A 13 8.98 7.79 7.30
N GLU A 14 9.71 6.82 7.83
CA GLU A 14 10.49 5.86 7.04
C GLU A 14 9.59 5.03 6.13
N LEU A 15 8.45 4.55 6.65
CA LEU A 15 7.47 3.81 5.87
C LEU A 15 6.91 4.65 4.72
N LEU A 16 6.55 5.91 4.98
CA LEU A 16 6.06 6.81 3.94
C LEU A 16 7.11 7.04 2.84
N ASN A 17 8.37 7.25 3.23
CA ASN A 17 9.46 7.42 2.26
C ASN A 17 9.71 6.16 1.44
N CYS A 18 9.61 4.98 2.05
CA CYS A 18 9.71 3.69 1.37
C CYS A 18 8.58 3.53 0.33
N ILE A 19 7.34 3.88 0.69
CA ILE A 19 6.19 3.80 -0.22
C ILE A 19 6.32 4.81 -1.38
N LYS A 20 6.86 6.01 -1.14
CA LYS A 20 7.15 6.98 -2.19
C LYS A 20 8.18 6.44 -3.19
N ARG A 21 9.25 5.81 -2.70
CA ARG A 21 10.24 5.14 -3.58
C ARG A 21 9.63 3.97 -4.35
N GLU A 22 8.75 3.20 -3.72
CA GLU A 22 7.99 2.14 -4.40
C GLU A 22 7.17 2.72 -5.57
N SER A 23 6.50 3.86 -5.37
CA SER A 23 5.77 4.56 -6.44
C SER A 23 6.69 4.93 -7.61
N ASP A 24 7.83 5.52 -7.31
CA ASP A 24 8.81 5.91 -8.33
C ASP A 24 9.34 4.69 -9.10
N ASN A 25 9.63 3.60 -8.38
CA ASN A 25 10.10 2.35 -8.98
C ASN A 25 9.02 1.70 -9.87
N LEU A 26 7.74 1.77 -9.46
CA LEU A 26 6.62 1.29 -10.27
C LEU A 26 6.47 2.11 -11.56
N ILE A 27 6.51 3.43 -11.47
CA ILE A 27 6.40 4.33 -12.63
C ILE A 27 7.57 4.12 -13.59
N ASN A 28 8.79 3.97 -13.08
CA ASN A 28 10.00 3.76 -13.86
C ASN A 28 10.21 2.32 -14.30
N GLN A 29 9.32 1.40 -13.91
CA GLN A 29 9.43 -0.04 -14.22
C GLN A 29 10.74 -0.67 -13.73
N ASP A 30 11.27 -0.15 -12.63
CA ASP A 30 12.47 -0.69 -11.97
C ASP A 30 12.12 -1.91 -11.11
N ILE A 31 12.14 -3.07 -11.72
CA ILE A 31 11.80 -4.35 -11.06
C ILE A 31 12.71 -4.62 -9.85
N LYS A 32 13.99 -4.36 -9.99
CA LYS A 32 14.96 -4.54 -8.89
C LYS A 32 14.67 -3.58 -7.73
N GLY A 33 14.38 -2.33 -8.04
CA GLY A 33 13.98 -1.32 -7.07
C GLY A 33 12.66 -1.68 -6.37
N ILE A 34 11.68 -2.25 -7.08
CA ILE A 34 10.42 -2.72 -6.49
C ILE A 34 10.68 -3.80 -5.45
N TRP A 35 11.47 -4.83 -5.77
CA TRP A 35 11.82 -5.88 -4.82
C TRP A 35 12.56 -5.35 -3.58
N SER A 36 13.52 -4.43 -3.79
CA SER A 36 14.23 -3.78 -2.69
C SER A 36 13.30 -2.97 -1.79
N SER A 37 12.35 -2.24 -2.36
CA SER A 37 11.35 -1.47 -1.60
C SER A 37 10.41 -2.39 -0.81
N LEU A 38 10.06 -3.56 -1.35
CA LEU A 38 9.22 -4.54 -0.65
C LEU A 38 9.93 -5.12 0.57
N ASP A 39 11.21 -5.47 0.44
CA ASP A 39 12.00 -5.99 1.56
C ASP A 39 12.18 -4.94 2.65
N GLU A 40 12.52 -3.70 2.28
CA GLU A 40 12.62 -2.57 3.21
C GLU A 40 11.29 -2.29 3.93
N LYS A 41 10.18 -2.28 3.19
CA LYS A 41 8.85 -2.09 3.75
C LYS A 41 8.51 -3.15 4.78
N LYS A 42 8.87 -4.40 4.54
CA LYS A 42 8.68 -5.51 5.48
C LYS A 42 9.45 -5.27 6.78
N GLU A 43 10.72 -4.90 6.70
CA GLU A 43 11.55 -4.61 7.88
C GLU A 43 10.98 -3.44 8.71
N ILE A 44 10.53 -2.38 8.05
CA ILE A 44 9.92 -1.24 8.72
C ILE A 44 8.62 -1.64 9.43
N LEU A 45 7.76 -2.45 8.78
CA LEU A 45 6.50 -2.92 9.38
C LEU A 45 6.76 -3.82 10.60
N GLU A 46 7.76 -4.68 10.57
CA GLU A 46 8.19 -5.48 11.72
C GLU A 46 8.67 -4.58 12.88
N ALA A 47 9.44 -3.54 12.58
CA ALA A 47 9.89 -2.57 13.58
C ALA A 47 8.72 -1.74 14.18
N ILE A 48 7.72 -1.41 13.38
CA ILE A 48 6.49 -0.74 13.86
C ILE A 48 5.73 -1.68 14.80
N GLU A 49 5.58 -2.94 14.45
CA GLU A 49 4.89 -3.93 15.28
C GLU A 49 5.59 -4.10 16.63
N GLU A 50 6.91 -4.22 16.63
CA GLU A 50 7.69 -4.30 17.86
C GLU A 50 7.57 -3.03 18.73
N ASN A 51 7.62 -1.86 18.09
CA ASN A 51 7.36 -0.60 18.79
C ASN A 51 5.95 -0.57 19.40
N ASN A 52 4.94 -1.08 18.68
CA ASN A 52 3.57 -1.16 19.20
C ASN A 52 3.46 -2.06 20.44
N ARG A 53 4.16 -3.20 20.44
CA ARG A 53 4.21 -4.11 21.60
C ARG A 53 4.88 -3.47 22.82
N SER A 54 5.76 -2.51 22.59
CA SER A 54 6.48 -1.80 23.66
C SER A 54 5.62 -0.75 24.37
N PHE A 55 4.43 -0.43 23.85
CA PHE A 55 3.50 0.47 24.52
C PHE A 55 2.70 -0.28 25.57
N PRO A 56 2.58 0.25 26.80
CA PRO A 56 1.70 -0.31 27.81
C PRO A 56 0.25 -0.35 27.29
N GLU A 57 -0.45 -1.45 27.59
CA GLU A 57 -1.84 -1.67 27.11
C GLU A 57 -2.78 -0.50 27.45
N ASN A 58 -2.55 0.18 28.57
CA ASN A 58 -3.35 1.32 29.04
C ASN A 58 -3.25 2.57 28.14
N TYR A 59 -2.31 2.63 27.21
CA TYR A 59 -2.09 3.80 26.35
C TYR A 59 -2.69 3.66 24.96
N THR A 60 -3.16 2.48 24.59
CA THR A 60 -3.79 2.26 23.28
C THR A 60 -5.27 2.68 23.26
N VAL A 61 -5.94 2.72 24.41
CA VAL A 61 -7.39 2.90 24.52
C VAL A 61 -7.81 4.05 25.43
N SER A 62 -6.94 4.55 26.31
CA SER A 62 -7.32 5.54 27.34
C SER A 62 -6.96 6.97 26.99
N PRO A 63 -7.76 7.94 27.46
CA PRO A 63 -7.34 9.33 27.49
C PRO A 63 -6.03 9.47 28.25
N VAL A 64 -5.21 10.43 27.85
CA VAL A 64 -3.92 10.76 28.45
C VAL A 64 -4.04 10.77 29.98
N PRO A 65 -3.18 10.03 30.73
CA PRO A 65 -3.24 9.99 32.18
C PRO A 65 -3.28 11.40 32.81
N THR A 66 -4.08 11.58 33.82
CA THR A 66 -4.30 12.87 34.49
C THR A 66 -3.06 13.43 35.19
N ASP A 67 -2.10 12.58 35.54
CA ASP A 67 -0.88 12.93 36.28
C ASP A 67 0.31 13.42 35.43
N ILE A 68 0.10 13.63 34.12
CA ILE A 68 1.17 14.09 33.25
C ILE A 68 1.19 15.63 33.20
N SER A 69 2.39 16.20 33.16
CA SER A 69 2.58 17.64 33.04
C SER A 69 1.84 18.20 31.81
N ARG A 70 1.36 19.45 31.89
CA ARG A 70 0.64 20.10 30.80
C ARG A 70 1.46 20.15 29.50
N ASN A 71 2.78 20.35 29.62
CA ASN A 71 3.70 20.36 28.49
C ASN A 71 3.80 18.98 27.83
N ASP A 72 3.86 17.91 28.62
CA ASP A 72 3.93 16.56 28.11
C ASP A 72 2.60 16.12 27.44
N LYS A 73 1.46 16.59 27.97
CA LYS A 73 0.15 16.38 27.33
C LYS A 73 0.11 17.00 25.92
N ASN A 74 0.54 18.25 25.80
CA ASN A 74 0.57 18.94 24.51
C ASN A 74 1.51 18.23 23.53
N LEU A 75 2.67 17.80 23.99
CA LEU A 75 3.64 17.06 23.19
C LEU A 75 3.07 15.72 22.69
N ILE A 76 2.40 14.98 23.54
CA ILE A 76 1.75 13.71 23.17
C ILE A 76 0.62 13.95 22.17
N MET A 77 -0.16 15.02 22.35
CA MET A 77 -1.22 15.38 21.41
C MET A 77 -0.66 15.72 20.03
N ASP A 78 0.45 16.46 19.97
CA ASP A 78 1.12 16.80 18.73
C ASP A 78 1.68 15.57 18.02
N PHE A 79 2.27 14.63 18.77
CA PHE A 79 2.70 13.36 18.21
C PHE A 79 1.53 12.52 17.66
N LYS A 80 0.41 12.45 18.40
CA LYS A 80 -0.78 11.73 17.94
C LYS A 80 -1.34 12.33 16.65
N ARG A 81 -1.37 13.67 16.55
CA ARG A 81 -1.82 14.38 15.35
C ARG A 81 -0.90 14.06 14.18
N LYS A 82 0.40 14.22 14.35
CA LYS A 82 1.40 13.92 13.32
C LYS A 82 1.31 12.46 12.86
N LEU A 83 1.14 11.53 13.80
CA LEU A 83 0.98 10.11 13.48
C LEU A 83 -0.28 9.83 12.67
N MET A 84 -1.38 10.51 12.99
CA MET A 84 -2.64 10.39 12.25
C MET A 84 -2.49 10.91 10.82
N ASP A 85 -1.84 12.06 10.64
CA ASP A 85 -1.57 12.64 9.32
C ASP A 85 -0.67 11.73 8.48
N LEU A 86 0.38 11.16 9.08
CA LEU A 86 1.26 10.18 8.41
C LEU A 86 0.49 8.92 8.00
N LYS A 87 -0.34 8.37 8.86
CA LYS A 87 -1.16 7.19 8.54
C LYS A 87 -2.12 7.45 7.40
N GLN A 88 -2.72 8.64 7.36
CA GLN A 88 -3.62 9.04 6.29
C GLN A 88 -2.86 9.17 4.97
N GLU A 89 -1.72 9.84 4.96
CA GLU A 89 -0.89 9.97 3.75
C GLU A 89 -0.38 8.62 3.26
N ILE A 90 0.08 7.75 4.15
CA ILE A 90 0.48 6.39 3.84
C ILE A 90 -0.68 5.61 3.18
N GLY A 91 -1.87 5.66 3.76
CA GLY A 91 -3.05 5.00 3.20
C GLY A 91 -3.38 5.49 1.79
N THR A 92 -3.32 6.80 1.55
CA THR A 92 -3.51 7.40 0.23
C THR A 92 -2.48 6.90 -0.77
N ARG A 93 -1.19 6.91 -0.40
CA ARG A 93 -0.10 6.44 -1.28
C ARG A 93 -0.18 4.96 -1.59
N ILE A 94 -0.54 4.13 -0.61
CA ILE A 94 -0.75 2.69 -0.83
C ILE A 94 -1.89 2.48 -1.84
N ASN A 95 -3.00 3.18 -1.70
CA ASN A 95 -4.12 3.08 -2.63
C ASN A 95 -3.75 3.53 -4.04
N GLU A 96 -2.98 4.61 -4.17
CA GLU A 96 -2.44 5.06 -5.46
C GLU A 96 -1.56 3.98 -6.12
N ASN A 97 -0.65 3.36 -5.35
CA ASN A 97 0.20 2.29 -5.86
C ASN A 97 -0.60 1.06 -6.28
N ILE A 98 -1.61 0.66 -5.51
CA ILE A 98 -2.50 -0.46 -5.84
C ILE A 98 -3.28 -0.15 -7.13
N SER A 99 -3.83 1.06 -7.27
CA SER A 99 -4.53 1.48 -8.49
C SER A 99 -3.63 1.44 -9.70
N PHE A 100 -2.41 1.93 -9.59
CA PHE A 100 -1.42 1.89 -10.66
C PHE A 100 -1.08 0.45 -11.08
N ILE A 101 -0.88 -0.45 -10.13
CA ILE A 101 -0.62 -1.87 -10.39
C ILE A 101 -1.82 -2.50 -11.11
N ASN A 102 -3.03 -2.26 -10.65
CA ASN A 102 -4.25 -2.81 -11.25
C ASN A 102 -4.48 -2.30 -12.68
N GLU A 103 -4.28 -1.01 -12.92
CA GLU A 103 -4.37 -0.41 -14.25
C GLU A 103 -3.33 -0.99 -15.20
N THR A 104 -2.11 -1.18 -14.72
CA THR A 104 -1.02 -1.79 -15.50
C THR A 104 -1.34 -3.25 -15.85
N LEU A 105 -1.84 -4.04 -14.91
CA LEU A 105 -2.25 -5.43 -15.15
C LEU A 105 -3.41 -5.52 -16.14
N THR A 106 -4.39 -4.62 -16.05
CA THR A 106 -5.50 -4.52 -16.99
C THR A 106 -5.00 -4.23 -18.39
N PHE A 107 -4.11 -3.26 -18.53
CA PHE A 107 -3.49 -2.91 -19.81
C PHE A 107 -2.72 -4.10 -20.41
N ILE A 108 -1.91 -4.80 -19.63
CA ILE A 108 -1.16 -5.98 -20.09
C ILE A 108 -2.11 -7.07 -20.57
N ASN A 109 -3.19 -7.32 -19.84
CA ASN A 109 -4.19 -8.30 -20.26
C ASN A 109 -4.90 -7.91 -21.56
N ASP A 110 -5.24 -6.64 -21.73
CA ASP A 110 -5.87 -6.14 -22.94
C ASP A 110 -4.94 -6.29 -24.15
N VAL A 111 -3.65 -5.97 -23.99
CA VAL A 111 -2.63 -6.15 -25.03
C VAL A 111 -2.47 -7.65 -25.34
N PHE A 112 -2.39 -8.51 -24.34
CA PHE A 112 -2.28 -9.96 -24.54
C PHE A 112 -3.49 -10.53 -25.28
N ASN A 113 -4.70 -10.14 -24.89
CA ASN A 113 -5.93 -10.55 -25.55
C ASN A 113 -6.00 -10.07 -27.01
N THR A 114 -5.52 -8.87 -27.29
CA THR A 114 -5.44 -8.32 -28.66
C THR A 114 -4.46 -9.14 -29.51
N ILE A 115 -3.30 -9.50 -28.99
CA ILE A 115 -2.29 -10.31 -29.70
C ILE A 115 -2.84 -11.73 -29.96
N THR A 116 -3.43 -12.39 -28.96
CA THR A 116 -3.96 -13.75 -29.10
C THR A 116 -5.17 -13.81 -30.03
N ASN A 117 -5.98 -12.77 -30.10
CA ASN A 117 -7.12 -12.68 -31.01
C ASN A 117 -6.72 -12.33 -32.43
N SER A 118 -5.61 -11.59 -32.63
CA SER A 118 -5.08 -11.28 -33.98
C SER A 118 -4.43 -12.48 -34.65
N ASP A 119 -3.92 -13.45 -33.89
CA ASP A 119 -3.37 -14.72 -34.41
C ASP A 119 -4.45 -15.71 -34.81
N LYS A 120 -5.69 -15.53 -34.35
CA LYS A 120 -6.84 -16.22 -34.90
C LYS A 120 -7.27 -15.54 -36.17
N LYS A 121 -6.73 -16.00 -37.34
CA LYS A 121 -7.26 -15.61 -38.63
C LYS A 121 -8.77 -15.77 -38.59
N PRO A 122 -9.55 -14.76 -39.00
CA PRO A 122 -10.99 -14.94 -39.10
C PRO A 122 -11.22 -16.06 -40.09
N ASP A 123 -11.66 -17.20 -39.59
CA ASP A 123 -12.22 -18.23 -40.42
C ASP A 123 -13.39 -17.60 -41.17
N THR A 124 -13.24 -17.37 -42.46
CA THR A 124 -14.21 -16.72 -43.32
C THR A 124 -15.55 -17.48 -43.39
N TYR A 125 -15.66 -18.59 -42.73
CA TYR A 125 -16.85 -19.43 -42.64
C TYR A 125 -17.45 -19.58 -41.22
N GLY A 126 -16.94 -18.84 -40.25
CA GLY A 126 -17.45 -18.86 -38.90
C GLY A 126 -18.73 -18.05 -38.75
N ARG A 127 -19.87 -18.61 -39.15
CA ARG A 127 -21.17 -18.10 -38.75
C ARG A 127 -21.26 -18.06 -37.21
N GLY A 128 -21.20 -16.86 -36.64
CA GLY A 128 -21.86 -16.55 -35.38
C GLY A 128 -21.22 -17.18 -34.14
N GLN A 129 -19.93 -17.25 -34.05
CA GLN A 129 -19.34 -17.34 -32.71
C GLN A 129 -19.47 -15.96 -32.06
N LYS A 130 -20.56 -15.83 -31.32
CA LYS A 130 -20.63 -14.79 -30.28
C LYS A 130 -19.40 -14.95 -29.43
N SER A 131 -18.49 -14.00 -29.52
CA SER A 131 -17.38 -13.85 -28.59
C SER A 131 -17.97 -13.96 -27.18
N ARG A 132 -17.70 -15.05 -26.50
CA ARG A 132 -18.00 -15.19 -25.09
C ARG A 132 -16.96 -14.37 -24.34
N ASN A 133 -17.20 -13.09 -24.24
CA ASN A 133 -16.44 -12.17 -23.36
C ASN A 133 -16.67 -12.47 -21.87
N GLY A 134 -17.14 -13.65 -21.53
CA GLY A 134 -17.53 -13.96 -20.17
C GLY A 134 -16.44 -14.57 -19.29
N THR A 135 -15.34 -15.04 -19.85
CA THR A 135 -14.37 -15.80 -19.06
C THR A 135 -13.24 -14.98 -18.47
N SER A 136 -12.91 -13.82 -19.04
CA SER A 136 -11.87 -12.97 -18.47
C SER A 136 -12.31 -12.21 -17.21
N ASN A 137 -13.60 -11.96 -17.05
CA ASN A 137 -14.10 -11.28 -15.86
C ASN A 137 -14.20 -12.17 -14.61
N LEU A 138 -14.17 -13.49 -14.77
CA LEU A 138 -14.28 -14.42 -13.64
C LEU A 138 -12.95 -14.57 -12.87
N ILE A 139 -11.81 -14.29 -13.48
CA ILE A 139 -10.51 -14.41 -12.84
C ILE A 139 -10.28 -13.24 -11.86
N TYR A 140 -10.87 -12.08 -12.10
CA TYR A 140 -10.71 -10.89 -11.25
C TYR A 140 -11.64 -10.87 -10.03
N HIS A 141 -12.71 -11.65 -10.00
CA HIS A 141 -13.65 -11.69 -8.88
C HIS A 141 -13.21 -12.61 -7.72
N ASN A 142 -12.20 -13.44 -7.92
CA ASN A 142 -11.76 -14.40 -6.90
C ASN A 142 -10.57 -13.94 -6.06
N GLU A 143 -10.03 -12.74 -6.28
CA GLU A 143 -8.90 -12.20 -5.53
C GLU A 143 -9.26 -11.01 -4.60
N VAL A 144 -10.53 -10.83 -4.36
CA VAL A 144 -11.00 -9.82 -3.40
C VAL A 144 -11.25 -10.44 -2.04
#